data_6d2e83b7fbc8ff76efe47f830caedc1d
#
_entry.id   6d2e83b7fbc8ff76efe47f830caedc1d
#
_cell.length_a   1.000
_cell.length_b   1.000
_cell.length_c   1.000
_cell.angle_alpha   90.00
_cell.angle_beta   90.00
_cell.angle_gamma   90.00
#
_symmetry.space_group_name_H-M   'P 1'
#
loop_
_entity.id
_entity.type
_entity.pdbx_description
1 polymer ?
#
loop_
_entity_poly.entity_id
_entity_poly.type
_entity_poly.pdbx_seq_one_letter_code
_entity_poly.pdbx_strand_id
1 'polypeptide(L)'
;MRPSKSAERRASRRGVPAFFVLLALVLTALLGLWGTQNILLENSRLMGQDLAQSYAADEEKSIAVYRTVIDMGMAYLQEQIADEASTDELEAWLTDYFAKAAAATGGESIASYAVINGKIVASDPFDGIDTYPYQNAPWYQQALAAQGEVIFTNAYTSAANGRQVVTVCAVDPQSGSAIVLDLFPENFEISHQGLDLPEDGAYYLCDASGTLLYYSVPFSADESAISLHVQELCRQIDAGTLTEDDASILDLSGATRGVYYRRTGNGW
;
A
#
# COMPACT_ATOMS: atom_id res chain seq x y z
N MET A 1 -10.55 -66.34 -49.37
CA MET A 1 -11.20 -66.70 -48.07
C MET A 1 -11.82 -65.49 -47.48
N ARG A 2 -13.14 -65.29 -47.44
CA ARG A 2 -13.82 -64.19 -46.78
C ARG A 2 -14.02 -64.57 -45.30
N PRO A 3 -13.69 -63.71 -44.34
CA PRO A 3 -13.94 -64.00 -42.95
C PRO A 3 -15.42 -64.13 -42.65
N SER A 4 -15.79 -65.09 -41.80
CA SER A 4 -17.16 -65.47 -41.50
C SER A 4 -17.85 -64.27 -40.70
N LYS A 5 -19.06 -63.98 -41.11
CA LYS A 5 -19.90 -62.91 -40.46
C LYS A 5 -20.08 -63.09 -38.93
N SER A 6 -19.80 -64.26 -38.40
CA SER A 6 -19.82 -64.59 -36.97
C SER A 6 -18.63 -64.05 -36.20
N ALA A 7 -17.46 -63.90 -36.85
CA ALA A 7 -16.23 -63.37 -36.24
C ALA A 7 -16.32 -61.85 -36.11
N GLU A 8 -16.87 -61.14 -37.12
CA GLU A 8 -17.10 -59.69 -37.07
C GLU A 8 -18.09 -59.28 -35.97
N ARG A 9 -19.18 -60.04 -35.81
CA ARG A 9 -20.16 -59.78 -34.74
C ARG A 9 -19.62 -60.03 -33.31
N ARG A 10 -18.65 -60.94 -33.13
CA ARG A 10 -17.99 -61.18 -31.85
C ARG A 10 -16.97 -60.09 -31.51
N ALA A 11 -16.24 -59.57 -32.48
CA ALA A 11 -15.31 -58.45 -32.29
C ALA A 11 -16.03 -57.15 -31.95
N SER A 12 -17.14 -56.85 -32.64
CA SER A 12 -18.01 -55.68 -32.34
C SER A 12 -18.63 -55.73 -30.93
N ARG A 13 -19.06 -56.91 -30.45
CA ARG A 13 -19.63 -57.07 -29.10
C ARG A 13 -18.61 -56.89 -27.96
N ARG A 14 -17.30 -57.13 -28.20
CA ARG A 14 -16.25 -56.95 -27.19
C ARG A 14 -15.69 -55.53 -27.18
N GLY A 15 -15.78 -54.77 -28.26
CA GLY A 15 -15.36 -53.40 -28.36
C GLY A 15 -16.25 -52.40 -27.61
N VAL A 16 -17.56 -52.68 -27.58
CA VAL A 16 -18.56 -51.78 -26.92
C VAL A 16 -18.31 -51.63 -25.40
N PRO A 17 -18.13 -52.70 -24.60
CA PRO A 17 -17.83 -52.51 -23.17
C PRO A 17 -16.48 -51.87 -22.93
N ALA A 18 -15.45 -52.17 -23.74
CA ALA A 18 -14.15 -51.50 -23.63
C ALA A 18 -14.21 -49.99 -23.89
N PHE A 19 -15.03 -49.59 -24.86
CA PHE A 19 -15.30 -48.16 -25.13
C PHE A 19 -15.94 -47.45 -23.93
N PHE A 20 -16.97 -48.07 -23.33
CA PHE A 20 -17.62 -47.45 -22.14
C PHE A 20 -16.68 -47.39 -20.93
N VAL A 21 -15.81 -48.38 -20.72
CA VAL A 21 -14.80 -48.32 -19.66
C VAL A 21 -13.80 -47.19 -19.90
N LEU A 22 -13.29 -47.05 -21.14
CA LEU A 22 -12.38 -45.97 -21.49
C LEU A 22 -13.05 -44.61 -21.32
N LEU A 23 -14.30 -44.44 -21.78
CA LEU A 23 -15.07 -43.20 -21.62
C LEU A 23 -15.26 -42.87 -20.14
N ALA A 24 -15.59 -43.85 -19.30
CA ALA A 24 -15.74 -43.64 -17.87
C ALA A 24 -14.42 -43.21 -17.22
N LEU A 25 -13.28 -43.78 -17.57
CA LEU A 25 -11.96 -43.40 -17.09
C LEU A 25 -11.61 -41.97 -17.50
N VAL A 26 -11.88 -41.58 -18.76
CA VAL A 26 -11.64 -40.22 -19.25
C VAL A 26 -12.52 -39.19 -18.50
N LEU A 27 -13.81 -39.51 -18.31
CA LEU A 27 -14.72 -38.66 -17.56
C LEU A 27 -14.30 -38.50 -16.10
N THR A 28 -13.88 -39.58 -15.45
CA THR A 28 -13.38 -39.54 -14.07
C THR A 28 -12.11 -38.68 -13.96
N ALA A 29 -11.19 -38.83 -14.93
CA ALA A 29 -9.98 -38.00 -14.97
C ALA A 29 -10.28 -36.54 -15.19
N LEU A 30 -11.21 -36.20 -16.10
CA LEU A 30 -11.64 -34.82 -16.35
C LEU A 30 -12.31 -34.20 -15.13
N LEU A 31 -13.20 -34.97 -14.46
CA LEU A 31 -13.86 -34.50 -13.23
C LEU A 31 -12.84 -34.31 -12.08
N GLY A 32 -11.86 -35.22 -11.97
CA GLY A 32 -10.77 -35.10 -11.01
C GLY A 32 -9.92 -33.85 -11.25
N LEU A 33 -9.53 -33.61 -12.50
CA LEU A 33 -8.77 -32.42 -12.90
C LEU A 33 -9.56 -31.14 -12.63
N TRP A 34 -10.84 -31.11 -13.01
CA TRP A 34 -11.71 -29.95 -12.76
C TRP A 34 -11.90 -29.68 -11.27
N GLY A 35 -12.14 -30.72 -10.45
CA GLY A 35 -12.25 -30.59 -9.01
C GLY A 35 -10.95 -30.08 -8.35
N THR A 36 -9.79 -30.61 -8.79
CA THR A 36 -8.48 -30.16 -8.30
C THR A 36 -8.21 -28.70 -8.67
N GLN A 37 -8.51 -28.29 -9.90
CA GLN A 37 -8.36 -26.89 -10.33
C GLN A 37 -9.21 -25.94 -9.50
N ASN A 38 -10.49 -26.28 -9.25
CA ASN A 38 -11.37 -25.45 -8.43
C ASN A 38 -10.86 -25.30 -6.99
N ILE A 39 -10.36 -26.39 -6.38
CA ILE A 39 -9.80 -26.35 -5.03
C ILE A 39 -8.53 -25.47 -4.99
N LEU A 40 -7.66 -25.61 -6.01
CA LEU A 40 -6.44 -24.78 -6.08
C LEU A 40 -6.76 -23.31 -6.27
N LEU A 41 -7.72 -22.97 -7.13
CA LEU A 41 -8.15 -21.58 -7.34
C LEU A 41 -8.75 -20.98 -6.08
N GLU A 42 -9.61 -21.73 -5.38
CA GLU A 42 -10.21 -21.27 -4.11
C GLU A 42 -9.16 -21.08 -3.01
N ASN A 43 -8.21 -22.01 -2.87
CA ASN A 43 -7.10 -21.87 -1.93
C ASN A 43 -6.21 -20.67 -2.27
N SER A 44 -5.91 -20.43 -3.56
CA SER A 44 -5.14 -19.26 -3.99
C SER A 44 -5.88 -17.97 -3.70
N ARG A 45 -7.21 -17.94 -3.87
CA ARG A 45 -8.06 -16.80 -3.53
C ARG A 45 -8.02 -16.48 -2.03
N LEU A 46 -8.24 -17.49 -1.19
CA LEU A 46 -8.19 -17.33 0.27
C LEU A 46 -6.81 -16.84 0.72
N MET A 47 -5.75 -17.42 0.19
CA MET A 47 -4.37 -16.99 0.48
C MET A 47 -4.13 -15.53 0.06
N GLY A 48 -4.61 -15.11 -1.12
CA GLY A 48 -4.49 -13.73 -1.57
C GLY A 48 -5.24 -12.75 -0.67
N GLN A 49 -6.44 -13.09 -0.23
CA GLN A 49 -7.23 -12.29 0.71
C GLN A 49 -6.55 -12.18 2.08
N ASP A 50 -6.01 -13.28 2.60
CA ASP A 50 -5.29 -13.33 3.88
C ASP A 50 -4.00 -12.48 3.81
N LEU A 51 -3.26 -12.54 2.71
CA LEU A 51 -2.07 -11.71 2.49
C LEU A 51 -2.44 -10.22 2.42
N ALA A 52 -3.45 -9.84 1.65
CA ALA A 52 -3.90 -8.46 1.58
C ALA A 52 -4.34 -7.93 2.94
N GLN A 53 -5.04 -8.74 3.75
CA GLN A 53 -5.42 -8.39 5.11
C GLN A 53 -4.22 -8.24 6.03
N SER A 54 -3.23 -9.14 5.93
CA SER A 54 -2.03 -9.10 6.77
C SER A 54 -1.20 -7.86 6.48
N TYR A 55 -0.96 -7.55 5.20
CA TYR A 55 -0.19 -6.36 4.82
C TYR A 55 -0.90 -5.06 5.17
N ALA A 56 -2.22 -4.98 4.99
CA ALA A 56 -2.99 -3.84 5.45
C ALA A 56 -2.90 -3.64 6.97
N ALA A 57 -2.89 -4.73 7.75
CA ALA A 57 -2.71 -4.66 9.20
C ALA A 57 -1.30 -4.19 9.60
N ASP A 58 -0.27 -4.51 8.82
CA ASP A 58 1.09 -4.01 9.05
C ASP A 58 1.20 -2.52 8.69
N GLU A 59 0.55 -2.07 7.60
CA GLU A 59 0.43 -0.63 7.30
C GLU A 59 -0.29 0.14 8.40
N GLU A 60 -1.39 -0.39 8.92
CA GLU A 60 -2.14 0.22 10.03
C GLU A 60 -1.27 0.40 11.29
N LYS A 61 -0.34 -0.52 11.56
CA LYS A 61 0.62 -0.35 12.67
C LYS A 61 1.57 0.81 12.40
N SER A 62 2.11 0.90 11.18
CA SER A 62 2.99 2.01 10.78
C SER A 62 2.29 3.35 10.87
N ILE A 63 1.06 3.44 10.33
CA ILE A 63 0.18 4.60 10.42
C ILE A 63 -0.06 5.00 11.89
N ALA A 64 -0.34 4.03 12.77
CA ALA A 64 -0.58 4.26 14.19
C ALA A 64 0.69 4.80 14.90
N VAL A 65 1.89 4.35 14.53
CA VAL A 65 3.14 4.88 15.06
C VAL A 65 3.32 6.34 14.67
N TYR A 66 3.18 6.69 13.39
CA TYR A 66 3.30 8.07 12.92
C TYR A 66 2.27 8.98 13.60
N ARG A 67 1.01 8.55 13.69
CA ARG A 67 -0.05 9.27 14.39
C ARG A 67 0.32 9.53 15.85
N THR A 68 0.78 8.50 16.56
CA THR A 68 1.19 8.62 17.97
C THR A 68 2.35 9.60 18.15
N VAL A 69 3.34 9.55 17.26
CA VAL A 69 4.47 10.50 17.29
C VAL A 69 3.96 11.95 17.13
N ILE A 70 3.10 12.22 16.15
CA ILE A 70 2.55 13.57 15.97
C ILE A 70 1.70 14.01 17.16
N ASP A 71 0.78 13.16 17.63
CA ASP A 71 -0.11 13.47 18.76
C ASP A 71 0.67 13.80 20.05
N MET A 72 1.67 12.97 20.39
CA MET A 72 2.50 13.22 21.57
C MET A 72 3.33 14.49 21.44
N GLY A 73 3.88 14.73 20.25
CA GLY A 73 4.65 15.93 19.99
C GLY A 73 3.79 17.21 20.08
N MET A 74 2.59 17.17 19.50
CA MET A 74 1.65 18.31 19.57
C MET A 74 1.19 18.59 20.98
N ALA A 75 0.84 17.56 21.76
CA ALA A 75 0.43 17.72 23.16
C ALA A 75 1.51 18.41 24.00
N TYR A 76 2.77 17.95 23.84
CA TYR A 76 3.90 18.54 24.56
C TYR A 76 4.21 19.97 24.06
N LEU A 77 4.17 20.21 22.75
CA LEU A 77 4.38 21.55 22.18
C LEU A 77 3.35 22.57 22.72
N GLN A 78 2.08 22.15 22.82
CA GLN A 78 1.01 22.99 23.38
C GLN A 78 1.26 23.31 24.88
N GLU A 79 1.71 22.31 25.66
CA GLU A 79 2.10 22.51 27.07
C GLU A 79 3.23 23.53 27.20
N GLN A 80 4.31 23.38 26.42
CA GLN A 80 5.44 24.30 26.44
C GLN A 80 5.08 25.73 26.03
N ILE A 81 4.19 25.88 25.04
CA ILE A 81 3.68 27.21 24.62
C ILE A 81 2.83 27.83 25.74
N ALA A 82 2.00 27.03 26.43
CA ALA A 82 1.19 27.49 27.54
C ALA A 82 2.03 27.93 28.75
N ASP A 83 3.17 27.28 28.96
CA ASP A 83 4.15 27.60 30.01
C ASP A 83 5.11 28.76 29.63
N GLU A 84 4.86 29.43 28.49
CA GLU A 84 5.64 30.56 27.98
C GLU A 84 7.13 30.20 27.74
N ALA A 85 7.42 28.94 27.37
CA ALA A 85 8.79 28.51 27.05
C ALA A 85 9.42 29.38 25.95
N SER A 86 10.68 29.72 26.11
CA SER A 86 11.42 30.51 25.13
C SER A 86 11.59 29.72 23.80
N THR A 87 11.80 30.45 22.72
CA THR A 87 12.04 29.84 21.40
C THR A 87 13.25 28.90 21.43
N ASP A 88 14.34 29.28 22.13
CA ASP A 88 15.54 28.45 22.24
C ASP A 88 15.28 27.13 23.00
N GLU A 89 14.44 27.15 24.05
CA GLU A 89 14.04 25.95 24.78
C GLU A 89 13.19 25.03 23.91
N LEU A 90 12.25 25.58 23.14
CA LEU A 90 11.43 24.83 22.18
C LEU A 90 12.26 24.20 21.07
N GLU A 91 13.22 24.94 20.50
CA GLU A 91 14.12 24.43 19.46
C GLU A 91 15.00 23.27 20.00
N ALA A 92 15.55 23.42 21.21
CA ALA A 92 16.35 22.37 21.85
C ALA A 92 15.52 21.12 22.11
N TRP A 93 14.30 21.28 22.62
CA TRP A 93 13.38 20.15 22.84
C TRP A 93 13.01 19.47 21.54
N LEU A 94 12.66 20.22 20.48
CA LEU A 94 12.29 19.66 19.19
C LEU A 94 13.42 18.82 18.57
N THR A 95 14.65 19.28 18.69
CA THR A 95 15.83 18.53 18.20
C THR A 95 15.92 17.17 18.87
N ASP A 96 15.76 17.10 20.20
CA ASP A 96 15.77 15.83 20.96
C ASP A 96 14.52 14.99 20.63
N TYR A 97 13.37 15.61 20.51
CA TYR A 97 12.13 14.95 20.14
C TYR A 97 12.22 14.29 18.77
N PHE A 98 12.69 14.99 17.74
CA PHE A 98 12.81 14.45 16.40
C PHE A 98 13.85 13.34 16.30
N ALA A 99 14.97 13.42 17.06
CA ALA A 99 15.91 12.32 17.14
C ALA A 99 15.28 11.04 17.71
N LYS A 100 14.44 11.18 18.76
CA LYS A 100 13.69 10.05 19.34
C LYS A 100 12.58 9.55 18.41
N ALA A 101 11.88 10.45 17.72
CA ALA A 101 10.86 10.11 16.74
C ALA A 101 11.47 9.30 15.57
N ALA A 102 12.61 9.73 15.03
CA ALA A 102 13.32 8.99 13.98
C ALA A 102 13.70 7.58 14.45
N ALA A 103 14.21 7.44 15.68
CA ALA A 103 14.53 6.12 16.24
C ALA A 103 13.29 5.22 16.41
N ALA A 104 12.13 5.80 16.76
CA ALA A 104 10.88 5.06 16.94
C ALA A 104 10.22 4.65 15.62
N THR A 105 10.38 5.45 14.56
CA THR A 105 9.81 5.21 13.25
C THR A 105 10.70 4.39 12.31
N GLY A 106 11.91 4.04 12.77
CA GLY A 106 12.87 3.21 12.02
C GLY A 106 13.50 3.94 10.82
N GLY A 107 13.38 5.29 10.75
CA GLY A 107 13.79 6.03 9.57
C GLY A 107 14.76 7.18 9.83
N GLU A 108 16.02 7.02 9.40
CA GLU A 108 16.95 8.15 9.21
C GLU A 108 16.54 9.07 8.03
N SER A 109 15.61 8.62 7.19
CA SER A 109 15.20 9.31 5.95
C SER A 109 13.96 10.21 6.12
N ILE A 110 13.36 10.26 7.31
CA ILE A 110 12.17 11.09 7.57
C ILE A 110 12.61 12.53 7.85
N ALA A 111 12.12 13.49 7.04
CA ALA A 111 12.33 14.88 7.36
C ALA A 111 11.30 15.34 8.42
N SER A 112 11.81 15.78 9.56
CA SER A 112 11.01 16.21 10.70
C SER A 112 11.17 17.70 10.92
N TYR A 113 10.06 18.41 11.07
CA TYR A 113 10.07 19.86 11.39
C TYR A 113 8.82 20.27 12.15
N ALA A 114 8.89 21.45 12.73
CA ALA A 114 7.77 22.07 13.40
C ALA A 114 7.57 23.51 12.92
N VAL A 115 6.37 24.03 13.08
CA VAL A 115 6.08 25.46 12.96
C VAL A 115 5.82 26.00 14.36
N ILE A 116 6.62 26.98 14.79
CA ILE A 116 6.49 27.64 16.09
C ILE A 116 6.61 29.14 15.89
N ASN A 117 5.66 29.89 16.43
CA ASN A 117 5.65 31.37 16.33
C ASN A 117 5.84 31.87 14.88
N GLY A 118 5.28 31.13 13.90
CA GLY A 118 5.37 31.49 12.49
C GLY A 118 6.70 31.16 11.81
N LYS A 119 7.61 30.44 12.47
CA LYS A 119 8.89 29.99 11.94
C LYS A 119 8.95 28.47 11.84
N ILE A 120 9.70 27.97 10.88
CA ILE A 120 9.99 26.54 10.76
C ILE A 120 11.26 26.23 11.55
N VAL A 121 11.19 25.19 12.38
CA VAL A 121 12.31 24.57 13.08
C VAL A 121 12.43 23.14 12.56
N ALA A 122 13.50 22.80 11.87
CA ALA A 122 13.68 21.50 11.24
C ALA A 122 14.86 20.75 11.84
N SER A 123 14.76 19.41 11.89
CA SER A 123 15.86 18.54 12.28
C SER A 123 17.05 18.60 11.31
N ASP A 124 16.75 18.81 10.02
CA ASP A 124 17.71 19.02 8.94
C ASP A 124 17.31 20.28 8.15
N PRO A 125 17.84 21.46 8.51
CA PRO A 125 17.49 22.72 7.86
C PRO A 125 17.90 22.75 6.38
N PHE A 126 17.01 23.23 5.52
CA PHE A 126 17.23 23.40 4.10
C PHE A 126 17.41 24.87 3.71
N ASP A 127 18.03 25.12 2.56
CA ASP A 127 18.24 26.48 2.03
C ASP A 127 16.89 27.18 1.79
N GLY A 128 16.71 28.36 2.38
CA GLY A 128 15.49 29.15 2.26
C GLY A 128 14.39 28.81 3.28
N ILE A 129 14.67 28.00 4.30
CA ILE A 129 13.71 27.61 5.34
C ILE A 129 13.03 28.79 6.01
N ASP A 130 13.78 29.88 6.27
CA ASP A 130 13.26 31.09 6.92
C ASP A 130 12.22 31.87 6.08
N THR A 131 12.23 31.63 4.77
CA THR A 131 11.35 32.31 3.81
C THR A 131 10.35 31.37 3.15
N TYR A 132 10.35 30.10 3.55
CA TYR A 132 9.45 29.09 2.98
C TYR A 132 7.99 29.40 3.33
N PRO A 133 7.11 29.57 2.34
CA PRO A 133 5.73 30.00 2.58
C PRO A 133 4.85 28.81 2.98
N TYR A 134 5.15 28.17 4.12
CA TYR A 134 4.48 26.95 4.58
C TYR A 134 2.96 27.08 4.67
N GLN A 135 2.44 28.30 4.94
CA GLN A 135 1.01 28.54 4.98
C GLN A 135 0.30 28.22 3.66
N ASN A 136 1.03 28.25 2.53
CA ASN A 136 0.52 27.90 1.22
C ASN A 136 0.74 26.41 0.87
N ALA A 137 1.45 25.67 1.73
CA ALA A 137 1.70 24.25 1.50
C ALA A 137 0.41 23.43 1.64
N PRO A 138 0.20 22.42 0.79
CA PRO A 138 -1.01 21.59 0.83
C PRO A 138 -1.24 20.93 2.20
N TRP A 139 -0.18 20.48 2.85
CA TRP A 139 -0.25 19.85 4.16
C TRP A 139 -0.77 20.81 5.25
N TYR A 140 -0.30 22.07 5.26
CA TYR A 140 -0.70 23.03 6.28
C TYR A 140 -2.20 23.40 6.18
N GLN A 141 -2.67 23.64 4.95
CA GLN A 141 -4.07 23.95 4.71
C GLN A 141 -5.00 22.80 5.08
N GLN A 142 -4.62 21.57 4.74
CA GLN A 142 -5.39 20.36 5.08
C GLN A 142 -5.40 20.12 6.59
N ALA A 143 -4.24 20.21 7.27
CA ALA A 143 -4.15 20.02 8.71
C ALA A 143 -4.87 21.11 9.50
N LEU A 144 -4.83 22.36 9.04
CA LEU A 144 -5.60 23.46 9.65
C LEU A 144 -7.11 23.19 9.55
N ALA A 145 -7.57 22.68 8.40
CA ALA A 145 -8.97 22.32 8.20
C ALA A 145 -9.40 21.11 9.07
N ALA A 146 -8.46 20.24 9.45
CA ALA A 146 -8.69 19.10 10.33
C ALA A 146 -8.76 19.44 11.82
N GLN A 147 -8.61 20.72 12.19
CA GLN A 147 -8.87 21.25 13.54
C GLN A 147 -8.10 20.53 14.66
N GLY A 148 -6.82 20.21 14.42
CA GLY A 148 -5.93 19.58 15.39
C GLY A 148 -5.82 18.04 15.26
N GLU A 149 -6.64 17.43 14.42
CA GLU A 149 -6.50 15.99 14.10
C GLU A 149 -5.26 15.73 13.25
N VAL A 150 -4.62 14.59 13.47
CA VAL A 150 -3.49 14.15 12.64
C VAL A 150 -3.98 13.73 11.27
N ILE A 151 -3.41 14.32 10.24
CA ILE A 151 -3.70 13.96 8.85
C ILE A 151 -2.51 13.27 8.18
N PHE A 152 -2.84 12.53 7.13
CA PHE A 152 -1.91 12.02 6.12
C PHE A 152 -2.32 12.65 4.79
N THR A 153 -1.41 13.38 4.14
CA THR A 153 -1.71 13.92 2.82
C THR A 153 -1.66 12.82 1.76
N ASN A 154 -2.29 13.04 0.61
CA ASN A 154 -1.89 12.31 -0.58
C ASN A 154 -0.45 12.70 -0.96
N ALA A 155 0.20 11.86 -1.77
CA ALA A 155 1.54 12.16 -2.27
C ALA A 155 1.52 13.44 -3.13
N TYR A 156 2.48 14.32 -2.90
CA TYR A 156 2.66 15.55 -3.66
C TYR A 156 4.13 15.88 -3.82
N THR A 157 4.45 16.80 -4.72
CA THR A 157 5.83 17.29 -4.87
C THR A 157 6.07 18.42 -3.88
N SER A 158 6.99 18.22 -2.93
CA SER A 158 7.37 19.22 -1.94
C SER A 158 8.06 20.41 -2.61
N ALA A 159 7.58 21.63 -2.35
CA ALA A 159 8.19 22.85 -2.86
C ALA A 159 9.55 23.17 -2.18
N ALA A 160 9.84 22.54 -1.03
CA ALA A 160 11.09 22.73 -0.31
C ALA A 160 12.28 22.08 -1.01
N ASN A 161 12.08 20.90 -1.60
CA ASN A 161 13.18 20.09 -2.16
C ASN A 161 12.86 19.44 -3.53
N GLY A 162 11.66 19.64 -4.08
CA GLY A 162 11.24 19.08 -5.36
C GLY A 162 10.98 17.57 -5.35
N ARG A 163 10.99 16.92 -4.18
CA ARG A 163 10.79 15.47 -4.04
C ARG A 163 9.32 15.14 -3.82
N GLN A 164 8.92 13.95 -4.22
CA GLN A 164 7.63 13.40 -3.86
C GLN A 164 7.61 13.04 -2.37
N VAL A 165 6.57 13.45 -1.66
CA VAL A 165 6.41 13.20 -0.22
C VAL A 165 4.95 12.90 0.11
N VAL A 166 4.75 12.13 1.18
CA VAL A 166 3.50 12.08 1.96
C VAL A 166 3.79 12.77 3.27
N THR A 167 3.02 13.77 3.64
CA THR A 167 3.20 14.49 4.91
C THR A 167 2.22 13.99 5.94
N VAL A 168 2.75 13.65 7.12
CA VAL A 168 1.98 13.33 8.33
C VAL A 168 2.12 14.50 9.29
N CYS A 169 1.04 15.13 9.68
CA CYS A 169 1.12 16.34 10.49
C CYS A 169 -0.17 16.64 11.26
N ALA A 170 -0.04 17.49 12.27
CA ALA A 170 -1.15 18.18 12.90
C ALA A 170 -0.82 19.67 13.06
N VAL A 171 -1.85 20.50 13.03
CA VAL A 171 -1.76 21.96 13.25
C VAL A 171 -2.71 22.34 14.37
N ASP A 172 -2.19 23.01 15.39
CA ASP A 172 -3.04 23.62 16.40
C ASP A 172 -3.78 24.82 15.80
N PRO A 173 -5.12 24.79 15.73
CA PRO A 173 -5.89 25.85 15.10
C PRO A 173 -5.85 27.18 15.85
N GLN A 174 -5.41 27.20 17.12
CA GLN A 174 -5.36 28.44 17.95
C GLN A 174 -4.03 29.17 17.75
N SER A 175 -2.91 28.44 17.83
CA SER A 175 -1.57 29.06 17.71
C SER A 175 -1.02 29.03 16.29
N GLY A 176 -1.55 28.16 15.43
CA GLY A 176 -0.98 27.85 14.11
C GLY A 176 0.33 27.04 14.18
N SER A 177 0.70 26.56 15.38
CA SER A 177 1.87 25.69 15.55
C SER A 177 1.60 24.31 14.97
N ALA A 178 2.63 23.65 14.47
CA ALA A 178 2.52 22.35 13.82
C ALA A 178 3.71 21.45 14.14
N ILE A 179 3.47 20.13 14.11
CA ILE A 179 4.51 19.11 14.02
C ILE A 179 4.28 18.32 12.73
N VAL A 180 5.36 18.07 12.01
CA VAL A 180 5.33 17.56 10.65
C VAL A 180 6.41 16.52 10.44
N LEU A 181 6.03 15.43 9.79
CA LEU A 181 6.93 14.38 9.28
C LEU A 181 6.68 14.23 7.78
N ASP A 182 7.71 14.41 6.97
CA ASP A 182 7.66 14.13 5.53
C ASP A 182 8.23 12.74 5.27
N LEU A 183 7.39 11.85 4.74
CA LEU A 183 7.72 10.49 4.35
C LEU A 183 8.06 10.48 2.84
N PHE A 184 9.24 10.01 2.52
CA PHE A 184 9.71 9.87 1.15
C PHE A 184 9.50 8.43 0.62
N PRO A 185 9.57 8.19 -0.68
CA PRO A 185 9.45 6.84 -1.24
C PRO A 185 10.38 5.81 -0.58
N GLU A 186 11.59 6.20 -0.20
CA GLU A 186 12.56 5.33 0.47
C GLU A 186 12.08 4.82 1.85
N ASN A 187 11.23 5.57 2.53
CA ASN A 187 10.66 5.13 3.81
C ASN A 187 9.73 3.95 3.62
N PHE A 188 8.95 3.96 2.54
CA PHE A 188 8.09 2.83 2.18
C PHE A 188 8.91 1.61 1.73
N GLU A 189 10.00 1.81 0.98
CA GLU A 189 10.91 0.73 0.60
C GLU A 189 11.52 0.03 1.83
N ILE A 190 11.99 0.80 2.83
CA ILE A 190 12.55 0.26 4.07
C ILE A 190 11.48 -0.52 4.85
N SER A 191 10.27 0.01 4.97
CA SER A 191 9.18 -0.62 5.71
C SER A 191 8.75 -1.96 5.11
N HIS A 192 8.96 -2.15 3.80
CA HIS A 192 8.55 -3.34 3.06
C HIS A 192 9.71 -4.30 2.73
N GLN A 193 10.88 -4.09 3.34
CA GLN A 193 11.98 -5.04 3.21
C GLN A 193 11.57 -6.39 3.83
N GLY A 194 11.55 -7.44 3.00
CA GLY A 194 11.21 -8.78 3.44
C GLY A 194 9.74 -9.17 3.27
N LEU A 195 8.98 -8.46 2.42
CA LEU A 195 7.69 -8.92 1.92
C LEU A 195 7.81 -10.37 1.40
N ASP A 196 7.05 -11.29 2.01
CA ASP A 196 6.98 -12.69 1.60
C ASP A 196 5.81 -12.88 0.64
N LEU A 197 6.06 -12.56 -0.64
CA LEU A 197 5.09 -12.74 -1.71
C LEU A 197 5.23 -14.13 -2.34
N PRO A 198 4.14 -14.72 -2.85
CA PRO A 198 4.24 -15.87 -3.75
C PRO A 198 5.19 -15.58 -4.91
N GLU A 199 5.82 -16.64 -5.49
CA GLU A 199 6.86 -16.53 -6.53
C GLU A 199 6.51 -15.57 -7.68
N ASP A 200 5.23 -15.51 -8.05
CA ASP A 200 4.71 -14.62 -9.09
C ASP A 200 3.88 -13.45 -8.52
N GLY A 201 3.91 -13.22 -7.20
CA GLY A 201 3.11 -12.19 -6.55
C GLY A 201 3.60 -10.77 -6.88
N ALA A 202 2.67 -9.84 -6.97
CA ALA A 202 2.95 -8.41 -7.06
C ALA A 202 2.23 -7.69 -5.90
N TYR A 203 2.89 -6.68 -5.35
CA TYR A 203 2.36 -5.84 -4.28
C TYR A 203 2.43 -4.37 -4.68
N TYR A 204 1.38 -3.63 -4.37
CA TYR A 204 1.29 -2.19 -4.61
C TYR A 204 0.70 -1.51 -3.38
N LEU A 205 1.33 -0.44 -2.93
CA LEU A 205 0.80 0.48 -1.93
C LEU A 205 0.49 1.81 -2.59
N CYS A 206 -0.73 2.31 -2.40
CA CYS A 206 -1.20 3.56 -2.98
C CYS A 206 -1.80 4.46 -1.91
N ASP A 207 -1.70 5.77 -2.12
CA ASP A 207 -2.45 6.72 -1.32
C ASP A 207 -3.95 6.74 -1.66
N ALA A 208 -4.73 7.55 -0.94
CA ALA A 208 -6.17 7.65 -1.13
C ALA A 208 -6.58 8.20 -2.51
N SER A 209 -5.67 8.77 -3.28
CA SER A 209 -5.90 9.23 -4.65
C SER A 209 -5.51 8.19 -5.71
N GLY A 210 -4.96 7.05 -5.30
CA GLY A 210 -4.43 6.02 -6.19
C GLY A 210 -3.01 6.32 -6.70
N THR A 211 -2.30 7.26 -6.08
CA THR A 211 -0.89 7.51 -6.38
C THR A 211 -0.04 6.42 -5.76
N LEU A 212 0.84 5.82 -6.55
CA LEU A 212 1.72 4.74 -6.12
C LEU A 212 2.76 5.27 -5.12
N LEU A 213 2.83 4.63 -3.93
CA LEU A 213 3.80 4.92 -2.87
C LEU A 213 4.94 3.90 -2.85
N TYR A 214 4.59 2.62 -3.05
CA TYR A 214 5.55 1.52 -3.09
C TYR A 214 5.04 0.39 -3.98
N TYR A 215 5.97 -0.37 -4.56
CA TYR A 215 5.64 -1.58 -5.31
C TYR A 215 6.74 -2.64 -5.22
N SER A 216 6.32 -3.90 -5.35
CA SER A 216 7.18 -5.06 -5.56
C SER A 216 6.54 -5.92 -6.65
N VAL A 217 7.25 -6.16 -7.75
CA VAL A 217 6.73 -6.91 -8.90
C VAL A 217 7.74 -7.96 -9.37
N PRO A 218 7.30 -9.15 -9.83
CA PRO A 218 8.17 -10.22 -10.27
C PRO A 218 8.63 -10.08 -11.73
N PHE A 219 8.39 -8.93 -12.36
CA PHE A 219 8.71 -8.66 -13.76
C PHE A 219 9.37 -7.28 -13.93
N SER A 220 10.02 -7.06 -15.07
CA SER A 220 10.60 -5.75 -15.41
C SER A 220 9.58 -4.91 -16.17
N ALA A 221 9.32 -3.71 -15.66
CA ALA A 221 8.52 -2.69 -16.34
C ALA A 221 9.02 -1.29 -15.92
N ASP A 222 8.72 -0.29 -16.75
CA ASP A 222 9.01 1.09 -16.39
C ASP A 222 8.11 1.54 -15.24
N GLU A 223 8.65 2.30 -14.30
CA GLU A 223 7.91 2.82 -13.15
C GLU A 223 6.67 3.61 -13.56
N SER A 224 6.77 4.40 -14.63
CA SER A 224 5.62 5.13 -15.18
C SER A 224 4.51 4.20 -15.69
N ALA A 225 4.86 3.05 -16.29
CA ALA A 225 3.89 2.05 -16.73
C ALA A 225 3.23 1.36 -15.53
N ILE A 226 4.00 1.06 -14.49
CA ILE A 226 3.48 0.48 -13.23
C ILE A 226 2.51 1.48 -12.59
N SER A 227 2.90 2.74 -12.46
CA SER A 227 2.06 3.79 -11.87
C SER A 227 0.73 3.96 -12.60
N LEU A 228 0.74 4.01 -13.94
CA LEU A 228 -0.48 4.09 -14.74
C LEU A 228 -1.37 2.85 -14.60
N HIS A 229 -0.76 1.66 -14.55
CA HIS A 229 -1.47 0.41 -14.34
C HIS A 229 -2.19 0.40 -12.99
N VAL A 230 -1.49 0.81 -11.93
CA VAL A 230 -2.04 0.86 -10.58
C VAL A 230 -3.14 1.91 -10.45
N GLN A 231 -2.98 3.09 -11.04
CA GLN A 231 -4.04 4.11 -11.08
C GLN A 231 -5.31 3.58 -11.75
N GLU A 232 -5.17 2.81 -12.82
CA GLU A 232 -6.32 2.18 -13.48
C GLU A 232 -6.97 1.12 -12.59
N LEU A 233 -6.18 0.32 -11.84
CA LEU A 233 -6.72 -0.63 -10.85
C LEU A 233 -7.50 0.09 -9.76
N CYS A 234 -6.94 1.13 -9.15
CA CYS A 234 -7.61 1.95 -8.14
C CYS A 234 -8.91 2.55 -8.68
N ARG A 235 -8.89 3.08 -9.90
CA ARG A 235 -10.09 3.61 -10.56
C ARG A 235 -11.18 2.55 -10.75
N GLN A 236 -10.82 1.32 -11.11
CA GLN A 236 -11.77 0.21 -11.27
C GLN A 236 -12.33 -0.26 -9.94
N ILE A 237 -11.50 -0.29 -8.89
CA ILE A 237 -11.92 -0.60 -7.52
C ILE A 237 -12.94 0.45 -7.04
N ASP A 238 -12.64 1.74 -7.21
CA ASP A 238 -13.52 2.84 -6.82
C ASP A 238 -14.84 2.85 -7.59
N ALA A 239 -14.80 2.49 -8.86
CA ALA A 239 -15.99 2.35 -9.68
C ALA A 239 -16.80 1.06 -9.38
N GLY A 240 -16.30 0.16 -8.54
CA GLY A 240 -16.91 -1.14 -8.25
C GLY A 240 -16.91 -2.11 -9.45
N THR A 241 -16.07 -1.85 -10.46
CA THR A 241 -15.93 -2.73 -11.64
C THR A 241 -14.88 -3.81 -11.43
N LEU A 242 -13.99 -3.63 -10.47
CA LEU A 242 -13.04 -4.61 -9.98
C LEU A 242 -13.40 -4.94 -8.53
N THR A 243 -13.81 -6.18 -8.28
CA THR A 243 -14.19 -6.67 -6.95
C THR A 243 -13.34 -7.86 -6.55
N GLU A 244 -13.17 -8.12 -5.26
CA GLU A 244 -12.35 -9.23 -4.76
C GLU A 244 -12.85 -10.62 -5.19
N ASP A 245 -14.13 -10.76 -5.55
CA ASP A 245 -14.72 -12.06 -5.83
C ASP A 245 -14.40 -12.62 -7.21
N ASP A 246 -14.22 -11.75 -8.21
CA ASP A 246 -14.01 -12.14 -9.60
C ASP A 246 -12.87 -11.38 -10.30
N ALA A 247 -12.01 -10.72 -9.52
CA ALA A 247 -10.97 -9.87 -10.06
C ALA A 247 -9.86 -10.69 -10.70
N SER A 248 -9.89 -10.86 -12.00
CA SER A 248 -8.71 -11.25 -12.78
C SER A 248 -8.38 -10.17 -13.80
N ILE A 249 -7.11 -9.77 -13.80
CA ILE A 249 -6.57 -8.76 -14.70
C ILE A 249 -5.43 -9.35 -15.53
N LEU A 250 -5.11 -8.70 -16.63
CA LEU A 250 -3.82 -8.88 -17.30
C LEU A 250 -2.84 -7.89 -16.67
N ASP A 251 -1.74 -8.41 -16.12
CA ASP A 251 -0.65 -7.57 -15.65
C ASP A 251 0.20 -7.03 -16.82
N LEU A 252 1.21 -6.21 -16.49
CA LEU A 252 2.10 -5.61 -17.49
C LEU A 252 3.01 -6.65 -18.19
N SER A 253 3.15 -7.87 -17.65
CA SER A 253 3.82 -8.98 -18.31
C SER A 253 2.91 -9.76 -19.27
N GLY A 254 1.60 -9.48 -19.28
CA GLY A 254 0.58 -10.20 -20.02
C GLY A 254 0.08 -11.47 -19.32
N ALA A 255 0.45 -11.69 -18.05
CA ALA A 255 -0.06 -12.81 -17.26
C ALA A 255 -1.43 -12.43 -16.62
N THR A 256 -2.33 -13.41 -16.52
CA THR A 256 -3.60 -13.24 -15.81
C THR A 256 -3.38 -13.41 -14.30
N ARG A 257 -3.77 -12.41 -13.52
CA ARG A 257 -3.59 -12.34 -12.06
C ARG A 257 -4.91 -12.16 -11.33
N GLY A 258 -5.04 -12.78 -10.15
CA GLY A 258 -6.07 -12.39 -9.18
C GLY A 258 -5.67 -11.10 -8.47
N VAL A 259 -6.64 -10.23 -8.16
CA VAL A 259 -6.42 -8.97 -7.43
C VAL A 259 -7.14 -9.03 -6.10
N TYR A 260 -6.39 -8.74 -5.05
CA TYR A 260 -6.89 -8.67 -3.68
C TYR A 260 -6.45 -7.33 -3.08
N TYR A 261 -7.35 -6.63 -2.43
CA TYR A 261 -7.05 -5.29 -1.91
C TYR A 261 -7.70 -5.05 -0.56
N ARG A 262 -7.12 -4.14 0.21
CA ARG A 262 -7.67 -3.62 1.46
C ARG A 262 -7.40 -2.13 1.51
N ARG A 263 -8.27 -1.41 2.20
CA ARG A 263 -8.07 -0.01 2.51
C ARG A 263 -7.73 0.14 3.98
N THR A 264 -6.76 0.96 4.28
CA THR A 264 -6.37 1.33 5.63
C THR A 264 -7.20 2.52 6.13
N GLY A 265 -7.13 2.81 7.42
CA GLY A 265 -7.92 3.87 8.06
C GLY A 265 -7.62 5.29 7.55
N ASN A 266 -6.44 5.52 6.96
CA ASN A 266 -6.09 6.78 6.30
C ASN A 266 -6.40 6.77 4.78
N GLY A 267 -6.98 5.69 4.27
CA GLY A 267 -7.44 5.56 2.89
C GLY A 267 -6.41 4.99 1.90
N TRP A 268 -5.24 4.53 2.38
CA TRP A 268 -4.23 3.86 1.55
C TRP A 268 -4.67 2.47 1.13
#